data_643a40ea63168ebbafdfabc4b86b3b79
#
_entry.id   643a40ea63168ebbafdfabc4b86b3b79
#
_cell.length_a   1.000
_cell.length_b   1.000
_cell.length_c   1.000
_cell.angle_alpha   90.00
_cell.angle_beta   90.00
_cell.angle_gamma   90.00
#
_symmetry.space_group_name_H-M   'P 1'
#
loop_
_entity.id
_entity.type
_entity.pdbx_description
1 polymer ?
#
loop_
_entity_poly.entity_id
_entity_poly.type
_entity_poly.pdbx_seq_one_letter_code
_entity_poly.pdbx_strand_id
1 'polypeptide(L)'
;GRVDEAVEVIERLTAGFPYSAHLDEVQFRRAEYYFTRRKYRQAEDAYAAVRSLGAGSEDYELALYKLGWTFYKQELHEEALHEYIALLDHKVSTGYDFDHAVDEDEERRIADTYRVVSLCFSNLGGPEQVDAYFASNGERSYEDRIYSRLAEFYLEKLRYQDAASAYDAFVALHPLH
;
A
#
# COMPACT_ATOMS: atom_id res chain seq x y z
N GLY A 1 25.25 -0.57 -18.74
CA GLY A 1 26.20 -0.03 -17.74
C GLY A 1 26.30 -0.94 -16.53
N ARG A 2 27.17 -0.64 -15.55
CA ARG A 2 27.40 -1.50 -14.36
C ARG A 2 26.12 -1.90 -13.62
N VAL A 3 25.08 -1.06 -13.64
CA VAL A 3 23.80 -1.36 -13.00
C VAL A 3 23.01 -2.40 -13.78
N ASP A 4 23.06 -2.38 -15.09
CA ASP A 4 22.38 -3.36 -15.94
C ASP A 4 23.07 -4.73 -15.84
N GLU A 5 24.39 -4.75 -15.74
CA GLU A 5 25.18 -5.96 -15.47
C GLU A 5 24.85 -6.55 -14.08
N ALA A 6 24.67 -5.69 -13.08
CA ALA A 6 24.26 -6.13 -11.74
C ALA A 6 22.87 -6.79 -11.75
N VAL A 7 21.91 -6.24 -12.49
CA VAL A 7 20.58 -6.84 -12.64
C VAL A 7 20.62 -8.17 -13.36
N GLU A 8 21.44 -8.31 -14.40
CA GLU A 8 21.62 -9.60 -15.08
C GLU A 8 22.18 -10.68 -14.12
N VAL A 9 23.12 -10.29 -13.25
CA VAL A 9 23.63 -11.19 -12.21
C VAL A 9 22.55 -11.55 -11.20
N ILE A 10 21.71 -10.58 -10.77
CA ILE A 10 20.59 -10.80 -9.87
C ILE A 10 19.58 -11.77 -10.48
N GLU A 11 19.24 -11.59 -11.76
CA GLU A 11 18.31 -12.50 -12.45
C GLU A 11 18.85 -13.93 -12.55
N ARG A 12 20.13 -14.10 -12.81
CA ARG A 12 20.79 -15.41 -12.77
C ARG A 12 20.81 -16.03 -11.38
N LEU A 13 21.04 -15.19 -10.35
CA LEU A 13 21.06 -15.64 -8.96
C LEU A 13 19.67 -16.11 -8.52
N THR A 14 18.63 -15.34 -8.78
CA THR A 14 17.25 -15.69 -8.42
C THR A 14 16.75 -16.94 -9.12
N ALA A 15 17.12 -17.12 -10.39
CA ALA A 15 16.79 -18.32 -11.17
C ALA A 15 17.55 -19.56 -10.71
N GLY A 16 18.85 -19.40 -10.32
CA GLY A 16 19.72 -20.51 -9.92
C GLY A 16 19.61 -20.91 -8.45
N PHE A 17 19.21 -19.98 -7.59
CA PHE A 17 19.19 -20.16 -6.11
C PHE A 17 17.90 -19.65 -5.48
N PRO A 18 16.72 -20.24 -5.80
CA PRO A 18 15.43 -19.77 -5.36
C PRO A 18 15.19 -19.88 -3.84
N TYR A 19 16.09 -20.52 -3.11
CA TYR A 19 16.03 -20.72 -1.65
C TYR A 19 17.17 -20.01 -0.90
N SER A 20 17.81 -19.00 -1.53
CA SER A 20 18.85 -18.20 -0.86
C SER A 20 18.30 -17.44 0.33
N ALA A 21 19.07 -17.39 1.42
CA ALA A 21 18.73 -16.60 2.61
C ALA A 21 18.65 -15.07 2.37
N HIS A 22 19.19 -14.60 1.25
CA HIS A 22 19.17 -13.19 0.84
C HIS A 22 18.24 -12.93 -0.36
N LEU A 23 17.28 -13.82 -0.59
CA LEU A 23 16.40 -13.73 -1.75
C LEU A 23 15.48 -12.50 -1.68
N ASP A 24 15.03 -12.13 -0.49
CA ASP A 24 14.21 -10.94 -0.23
C ASP A 24 14.97 -9.66 -0.63
N GLU A 25 16.15 -9.42 -0.10
CA GLU A 25 16.98 -8.27 -0.46
C GLU A 25 17.28 -8.23 -1.97
N VAL A 26 17.63 -9.36 -2.57
CA VAL A 26 17.95 -9.45 -4.00
C VAL A 26 16.74 -9.12 -4.86
N GLN A 27 15.57 -9.67 -4.54
CA GLN A 27 14.32 -9.37 -5.24
C GLN A 27 13.88 -7.92 -5.03
N PHE A 28 14.06 -7.40 -3.82
CA PHE A 28 13.74 -6.01 -3.54
C PHE A 28 14.60 -5.04 -4.37
N ARG A 29 15.92 -5.25 -4.43
CA ARG A 29 16.84 -4.45 -5.26
C ARG A 29 16.50 -4.54 -6.77
N ARG A 30 16.11 -5.73 -7.24
CA ARG A 30 15.63 -5.94 -8.60
C ARG A 30 14.36 -5.13 -8.87
N ALA A 31 13.41 -5.13 -7.93
CA ALA A 31 12.19 -4.36 -8.01
C ALA A 31 12.46 -2.85 -8.10
N GLU A 32 13.30 -2.31 -7.21
CA GLU A 32 13.71 -0.90 -7.22
C GLU A 32 14.36 -0.50 -8.56
N TYR A 33 15.20 -1.34 -9.10
CA TYR A 33 15.80 -1.12 -10.41
C TYR A 33 14.74 -0.96 -11.52
N TYR A 34 13.77 -1.85 -11.56
CA TYR A 34 12.71 -1.77 -12.57
C TYR A 34 11.76 -0.60 -12.32
N PHE A 35 11.41 -0.33 -11.06
CA PHE A 35 10.52 0.77 -10.69
C PHE A 35 11.11 2.13 -11.11
N THR A 36 12.37 2.38 -10.82
CA THR A 36 13.06 3.65 -11.19
C THR A 36 13.15 3.86 -12.69
N ARG A 37 13.10 2.78 -13.48
CA ARG A 37 13.06 2.81 -14.94
C ARG A 37 11.65 2.77 -15.53
N ARG A 38 10.62 2.90 -14.69
CA ARG A 38 9.21 2.82 -15.07
C ARG A 38 8.80 1.51 -15.75
N LYS A 39 9.58 0.44 -15.52
CA LYS A 39 9.25 -0.91 -15.95
C LYS A 39 8.35 -1.58 -14.90
N TYR A 40 7.13 -1.06 -14.78
CA TYR A 40 6.25 -1.39 -13.65
C TYR A 40 5.86 -2.86 -13.59
N ARG A 41 5.65 -3.54 -14.70
CA ARG A 41 5.37 -4.98 -14.71
C ARG A 41 6.50 -5.81 -14.10
N GLN A 42 7.74 -5.54 -14.47
CA GLN A 42 8.89 -6.24 -13.90
C GLN A 42 9.11 -5.88 -12.43
N ALA A 43 8.82 -4.63 -12.05
CA ALA A 43 8.86 -4.20 -10.66
C ALA A 43 7.78 -4.93 -9.83
N GLU A 44 6.56 -5.03 -10.35
CA GLU A 44 5.45 -5.79 -9.76
C GLU A 44 5.84 -7.24 -9.46
N ASP A 45 6.35 -7.96 -10.46
CA ASP A 45 6.78 -9.36 -10.30
C ASP A 45 7.83 -9.50 -9.18
N ALA A 46 8.78 -8.59 -9.11
CA ALA A 46 9.87 -8.63 -8.14
C ALA A 46 9.40 -8.25 -6.72
N TYR A 47 8.57 -7.21 -6.55
CA TYR A 47 7.99 -6.87 -5.24
C TYR A 47 7.01 -7.95 -4.77
N ALA A 48 6.22 -8.54 -5.67
CA ALA A 48 5.33 -9.64 -5.34
C ALA A 48 6.12 -10.88 -4.87
N ALA A 49 7.32 -11.12 -5.41
CA ALA A 49 8.21 -12.17 -4.93
C ALA A 49 8.65 -11.92 -3.48
N VAL A 50 9.01 -10.67 -3.12
CA VAL A 50 9.32 -10.32 -1.72
C VAL A 50 8.10 -10.50 -0.81
N ARG A 51 6.91 -10.00 -1.22
CA ARG A 51 5.66 -10.20 -0.48
C ARG A 51 5.37 -11.68 -0.21
N SER A 52 5.64 -12.55 -1.19
CA SER A 52 5.39 -14.00 -1.08
C SER A 52 6.26 -14.70 -0.03
N LEU A 53 7.38 -14.09 0.38
CA LEU A 53 8.19 -14.59 1.49
C LEU A 53 7.51 -14.38 2.85
N GLY A 54 6.48 -13.53 2.90
CA GLY A 54 5.63 -13.31 4.07
C GLY A 54 6.21 -12.34 5.09
N ALA A 55 5.45 -12.14 6.17
CA ALA A 55 5.72 -11.17 7.23
C ALA A 55 7.00 -11.43 8.04
N GLY A 56 7.68 -12.54 7.82
CA GLY A 56 8.99 -12.83 8.42
C GLY A 56 10.18 -12.18 7.69
N SER A 57 9.95 -11.64 6.47
CA SER A 57 10.96 -10.87 5.76
C SER A 57 11.03 -9.44 6.31
N GLU A 58 12.24 -8.91 6.51
CA GLU A 58 12.45 -7.52 6.92
C GLU A 58 11.92 -6.53 5.88
N ASP A 59 11.91 -6.92 4.61
CA ASP A 59 11.44 -6.09 3.50
C ASP A 59 9.92 -6.24 3.21
N TYR A 60 9.21 -7.09 3.94
CA TYR A 60 7.80 -7.40 3.67
C TYR A 60 6.90 -6.17 3.62
N GLU A 61 6.97 -5.34 4.65
CA GLU A 61 6.14 -4.15 4.78
C GLU A 61 6.46 -3.11 3.71
N LEU A 62 7.76 -2.90 3.44
CA LEU A 62 8.20 -2.00 2.40
C LEU A 62 7.85 -2.53 1.00
N ALA A 63 7.84 -3.84 0.82
CA ALA A 63 7.39 -4.47 -0.42
C ALA A 63 5.89 -4.24 -0.67
N LEU A 64 5.03 -4.37 0.35
CA LEU A 64 3.60 -4.03 0.23
C LEU A 64 3.39 -2.58 -0.19
N TYR A 65 4.09 -1.65 0.46
CA TYR A 65 4.03 -0.23 0.14
C TYR A 65 4.46 0.07 -1.30
N LYS A 66 5.59 -0.48 -1.73
CA LYS A 66 6.14 -0.29 -3.07
C LYS A 66 5.32 -0.98 -4.16
N LEU A 67 4.78 -2.16 -3.85
CA LEU A 67 3.89 -2.89 -4.76
C LEU A 67 2.59 -2.11 -4.97
N GLY A 68 2.00 -1.56 -3.91
CA GLY A 68 0.86 -0.66 -4.00
C GLY A 68 1.14 0.53 -4.93
N TRP A 69 2.28 1.21 -4.78
CA TRP A 69 2.70 2.27 -5.69
C TRP A 69 2.89 1.78 -7.13
N THR A 70 3.41 0.59 -7.30
CA THR A 70 3.64 -0.01 -8.63
C THR A 70 2.31 -0.25 -9.36
N PHE A 71 1.31 -0.76 -8.66
CA PHE A 71 -0.05 -0.89 -9.19
C PHE A 71 -0.69 0.48 -9.46
N TYR A 72 -0.58 1.43 -8.53
CA TYR A 72 -1.12 2.77 -8.71
C TYR A 72 -0.54 3.48 -9.95
N LYS A 73 0.76 3.32 -10.22
CA LYS A 73 1.41 3.87 -11.42
C LYS A 73 0.92 3.24 -12.73
N GLN A 74 0.29 2.09 -12.65
CA GLN A 74 -0.34 1.38 -13.77
C GLN A 74 -1.86 1.64 -13.84
N GLU A 75 -2.39 2.52 -13.00
CA GLU A 75 -3.83 2.82 -12.86
C GLU A 75 -4.66 1.61 -12.39
N LEU A 76 -4.01 0.61 -11.78
CA LEU A 76 -4.62 -0.57 -11.18
C LEU A 76 -5.02 -0.25 -9.74
N HIS A 77 -6.09 0.53 -9.57
CA HIS A 77 -6.46 1.11 -8.27
C HIS A 77 -6.98 0.08 -7.27
N GLU A 78 -7.66 -0.97 -7.72
CA GLU A 78 -8.14 -2.06 -6.87
C GLU A 78 -6.97 -2.88 -6.32
N GLU A 79 -6.03 -3.26 -7.17
CA GLU A 79 -4.83 -4.00 -6.80
C GLU A 79 -3.95 -3.17 -5.86
N ALA A 80 -3.77 -1.88 -6.15
CA ALA A 80 -3.06 -0.95 -5.27
C ALA A 80 -3.71 -0.88 -3.88
N LEU A 81 -5.04 -0.77 -3.84
CA LEU A 81 -5.82 -0.74 -2.60
C LEU A 81 -5.60 -2.01 -1.77
N HIS A 82 -5.63 -3.19 -2.38
CA HIS A 82 -5.37 -4.46 -1.68
C HIS A 82 -4.00 -4.49 -0.98
N GLU A 83 -2.96 -4.01 -1.63
CA GLU A 83 -1.61 -3.98 -1.03
C GLU A 83 -1.52 -2.98 0.13
N TYR A 84 -2.13 -1.80 0.01
CA TYR A 84 -2.15 -0.81 1.08
C TYR A 84 -3.01 -1.24 2.27
N ILE A 85 -4.14 -1.90 2.03
CA ILE A 85 -4.95 -2.49 3.11
C ILE A 85 -4.18 -3.62 3.79
N ALA A 86 -3.47 -4.47 3.04
CA ALA A 86 -2.60 -5.49 3.61
C ALA A 86 -1.49 -4.90 4.48
N LEU A 87 -0.94 -3.74 4.10
CA LEU A 87 0.02 -3.01 4.92
C LEU A 87 -0.59 -2.52 6.24
N LEU A 88 -1.78 -1.91 6.20
CA LEU A 88 -2.49 -1.47 7.40
C LEU A 88 -2.88 -2.66 8.29
N ASP A 89 -3.34 -3.77 7.72
CA ASP A 89 -3.64 -5.02 8.44
C ASP A 89 -2.38 -5.56 9.13
N HIS A 90 -1.24 -5.53 8.46
CA HIS A 90 0.03 -5.93 9.05
C HIS A 90 0.39 -5.03 10.24
N LYS A 91 0.24 -3.71 10.12
CA LYS A 91 0.46 -2.75 11.21
C LYS A 91 -0.42 -3.05 12.42
N VAL A 92 -1.70 -3.31 12.21
CA VAL A 92 -2.61 -3.73 13.30
C VAL A 92 -2.13 -5.01 13.95
N SER A 93 -1.73 -6.01 13.16
CA SER A 93 -1.28 -7.31 13.67
C SER A 93 0.00 -7.23 14.50
N THR A 94 0.86 -6.24 14.23
CA THR A 94 2.10 -5.98 14.97
C THR A 94 1.91 -5.03 16.16
N GLY A 95 0.68 -4.54 16.39
CA GLY A 95 0.36 -3.65 17.51
C GLY A 95 0.81 -2.19 17.29
N TYR A 96 0.92 -1.75 16.03
CA TYR A 96 1.26 -0.37 15.73
C TYR A 96 0.19 0.59 16.26
N ASP A 97 0.62 1.61 17.00
CA ASP A 97 -0.27 2.66 17.50
C ASP A 97 -0.31 3.82 16.49
N PHE A 98 -1.46 3.95 15.81
CA PHE A 98 -1.68 5.00 14.82
C PHE A 98 -1.80 6.41 15.40
N ASP A 99 -1.98 6.53 16.72
CA ASP A 99 -2.13 7.82 17.41
C ASP A 99 -0.80 8.32 17.99
N HIS A 100 0.15 7.40 18.24
CA HIS A 100 1.41 7.70 18.90
C HIS A 100 2.58 7.03 18.17
N ALA A 101 2.89 7.55 16.99
CA ALA A 101 4.04 7.06 16.23
C ALA A 101 5.35 7.31 16.99
N VAL A 102 6.22 6.33 16.99
CA VAL A 102 7.54 6.38 17.63
C VAL A 102 8.64 6.76 16.62
N ASP A 103 8.41 6.43 15.35
CA ASP A 103 9.35 6.65 14.25
C ASP A 103 8.72 7.57 13.21
N GLU A 104 9.39 8.70 12.90
CA GLU A 104 8.88 9.72 11.98
C GLU A 104 8.81 9.21 10.52
N ASP A 105 9.72 8.33 10.10
CA ASP A 105 9.72 7.79 8.75
C ASP A 105 8.59 6.78 8.57
N GLU A 106 8.30 6.01 9.61
CA GLU A 106 7.17 5.09 9.67
C GLU A 106 5.84 5.85 9.67
N GLU A 107 5.72 6.89 10.50
CA GLU A 107 4.54 7.77 10.55
C GLU A 107 4.27 8.38 9.16
N ARG A 108 5.29 8.90 8.52
CA ARG A 108 5.20 9.48 7.17
C ARG A 108 4.75 8.47 6.13
N ARG A 109 5.24 7.22 6.22
CA ARG A 109 4.83 6.12 5.33
C ARG A 109 3.38 5.73 5.54
N ILE A 110 2.92 5.69 6.79
CA ILE A 110 1.51 5.41 7.12
C ILE A 110 0.60 6.54 6.64
N ALA A 111 0.98 7.80 6.88
CA ALA A 111 0.24 8.95 6.37
C ALA A 111 0.12 8.94 4.84
N ASP A 112 1.21 8.62 4.13
CA ASP A 112 1.20 8.46 2.69
C ASP A 112 0.34 7.27 2.23
N THR A 113 0.34 6.18 2.99
CA THR A 113 -0.53 5.02 2.74
C THR A 113 -1.99 5.42 2.77
N TYR A 114 -2.46 6.14 3.81
CA TYR A 114 -3.83 6.65 3.87
C TYR A 114 -4.15 7.62 2.72
N ARG A 115 -3.20 8.47 2.36
CA ARG A 115 -3.35 9.39 1.22
C ARG A 115 -3.57 8.62 -0.08
N VAL A 116 -2.81 7.58 -0.37
CA VAL A 116 -2.97 6.79 -1.60
C VAL A 116 -4.22 5.91 -1.55
N VAL A 117 -4.60 5.37 -0.39
CA VAL A 117 -5.89 4.70 -0.19
C VAL A 117 -7.05 5.65 -0.57
N SER A 118 -6.99 6.90 -0.11
CA SER A 118 -7.99 7.93 -0.48
C SER A 118 -8.02 8.22 -1.97
N LEU A 119 -6.84 8.29 -2.61
CA LEU A 119 -6.73 8.42 -4.07
C LEU A 119 -7.36 7.23 -4.80
N CYS A 120 -7.10 6.00 -4.35
CA CYS A 120 -7.68 4.79 -4.95
C CYS A 120 -9.21 4.79 -4.82
N PHE A 121 -9.76 5.02 -3.63
CA PHE A 121 -11.21 5.08 -3.43
C PHE A 121 -11.85 6.22 -4.23
N SER A 122 -11.21 7.39 -4.31
CA SER A 122 -11.69 8.50 -5.13
C SER A 122 -11.77 8.14 -6.62
N ASN A 123 -10.81 7.37 -7.13
CA ASN A 123 -10.82 6.90 -8.52
C ASN A 123 -11.83 5.78 -8.75
N LEU A 124 -12.10 4.96 -7.74
CA LEU A 124 -13.05 3.83 -7.82
C LEU A 124 -14.51 4.26 -7.65
N GLY A 125 -14.79 5.49 -7.22
CA GLY A 125 -16.16 6.01 -7.09
C GLY A 125 -16.48 6.69 -5.75
N GLY A 126 -15.51 6.79 -4.86
CA GLY A 126 -15.61 7.55 -3.62
C GLY A 126 -16.09 6.77 -2.39
N PRO A 127 -16.80 7.44 -1.43
CA PRO A 127 -17.15 6.86 -0.14
C PRO A 127 -17.97 5.57 -0.19
N GLU A 128 -18.86 5.45 -1.17
CA GLU A 128 -19.68 4.23 -1.37
C GLU A 128 -18.82 3.00 -1.67
N GLN A 129 -17.65 3.20 -2.26
CA GLN A 129 -16.71 2.11 -2.55
C GLN A 129 -15.96 1.64 -1.31
N VAL A 130 -15.83 2.49 -0.28
CA VAL A 130 -15.26 2.10 1.02
C VAL A 130 -16.15 1.06 1.66
N ASP A 131 -17.46 1.33 1.77
CA ASP A 131 -18.44 0.39 2.30
C ASP A 131 -18.45 -0.92 1.51
N ALA A 132 -18.52 -0.84 0.18
CA ALA A 132 -18.56 -2.00 -0.69
C ALA A 132 -17.29 -2.86 -0.54
N TYR A 133 -16.13 -2.22 -0.41
CA TYR A 133 -14.86 -2.92 -0.23
C TYR A 133 -14.83 -3.71 1.08
N PHE A 134 -15.15 -3.05 2.22
CA PHE A 134 -15.09 -3.70 3.53
C PHE A 134 -16.24 -4.69 3.75
N ALA A 135 -17.41 -4.44 3.18
CA ALA A 135 -18.47 -5.46 3.17
C ALA A 135 -18.05 -6.77 2.47
N SER A 136 -17.21 -6.66 1.44
CA SER A 136 -16.72 -7.82 0.68
C SER A 136 -15.46 -8.46 1.27
N ASN A 137 -14.60 -7.67 1.92
CA ASN A 137 -13.28 -8.09 2.41
C ASN A 137 -13.19 -8.18 3.95
N GLY A 138 -14.29 -7.91 4.65
CA GLY A 138 -14.39 -7.89 6.11
C GLY A 138 -14.04 -6.52 6.72
N GLU A 139 -14.70 -6.22 7.84
CA GLU A 139 -14.53 -4.97 8.59
C GLU A 139 -13.13 -4.85 9.20
N ARG A 140 -12.65 -3.62 9.34
CA ARG A 140 -11.35 -3.30 9.94
C ARG A 140 -11.51 -2.23 11.03
N SER A 141 -10.69 -2.34 12.07
CA SER A 141 -10.70 -1.39 13.20
C SER A 141 -10.27 0.04 12.82
N TYR A 142 -9.72 0.25 11.63
CA TYR A 142 -9.21 1.53 11.14
C TYR A 142 -10.06 2.15 10.00
N GLU A 143 -11.26 1.63 9.75
CA GLU A 143 -12.15 2.16 8.70
C GLU A 143 -12.52 3.62 8.93
N ASP A 144 -12.75 4.01 10.19
CA ASP A 144 -13.01 5.39 10.59
C ASP A 144 -11.90 6.34 10.11
N ARG A 145 -10.65 5.91 10.20
CA ARG A 145 -9.50 6.68 9.72
C ARG A 145 -9.50 6.81 8.19
N ILE A 146 -9.92 5.77 7.48
CA ILE A 146 -10.04 5.82 6.01
C ILE A 146 -11.10 6.85 5.61
N TYR A 147 -12.27 6.86 6.25
CA TYR A 147 -13.30 7.87 5.97
C TYR A 147 -12.85 9.28 6.31
N SER A 148 -12.21 9.48 7.46
CA SER A 148 -11.68 10.78 7.86
C SER A 148 -10.65 11.30 6.84
N ARG A 149 -9.70 10.48 6.43
CA ARG A 149 -8.66 10.84 5.46
C ARG A 149 -9.22 11.08 4.07
N LEU A 150 -10.22 10.31 3.65
CA LEU A 150 -10.92 10.53 2.39
C LEU A 150 -11.68 11.86 2.39
N ALA A 151 -12.35 12.19 3.50
CA ALA A 151 -13.03 13.47 3.67
C ALA A 151 -12.05 14.65 3.63
N GLU A 152 -10.92 14.56 4.34
CA GLU A 152 -9.83 15.54 4.30
C GLU A 152 -9.30 15.71 2.87
N PHE A 153 -9.06 14.61 2.16
CA PHE A 153 -8.61 14.63 0.76
C PHE A 153 -9.59 15.38 -0.14
N TYR A 154 -10.90 15.18 0.01
CA TYR A 154 -11.90 15.90 -0.77
C TYR A 154 -11.98 17.38 -0.41
N LEU A 155 -11.82 17.73 0.87
CA LEU A 155 -11.74 19.13 1.30
C LEU A 155 -10.53 19.84 0.69
N GLU A 156 -9.36 19.22 0.70
CA GLU A 156 -8.15 19.76 0.05
C GLU A 156 -8.33 19.98 -1.44
N LYS A 157 -9.13 19.16 -2.10
CA LYS A 157 -9.49 19.28 -3.52
C LYS A 157 -10.71 20.19 -3.77
N LEU A 158 -11.22 20.87 -2.74
CA LEU A 158 -12.44 21.69 -2.80
C LEU A 158 -13.69 20.91 -3.28
N ARG A 159 -13.76 19.63 -2.99
CA ARG A 159 -14.87 18.73 -3.31
C ARG A 159 -15.79 18.56 -2.10
N TYR A 160 -16.45 19.65 -1.70
CA TYR A 160 -17.19 19.72 -0.44
C TYR A 160 -18.35 18.71 -0.32
N GLN A 161 -19.04 18.38 -1.42
CA GLN A 161 -20.10 17.37 -1.38
C GLN A 161 -19.56 15.96 -1.10
N ASP A 162 -18.46 15.61 -1.75
CA ASP A 162 -17.81 14.32 -1.54
C ASP A 162 -17.24 14.20 -0.12
N ALA A 163 -16.70 15.31 0.43
CA ALA A 163 -16.26 15.37 1.82
C ALA A 163 -17.44 15.16 2.80
N ALA A 164 -18.56 15.84 2.57
CA ALA A 164 -19.76 15.67 3.39
C ALA A 164 -20.26 14.23 3.38
N SER A 165 -20.32 13.58 2.23
CA SER A 165 -20.73 12.16 2.10
C SER A 165 -19.79 11.22 2.87
N ALA A 166 -18.48 11.48 2.85
CA ALA A 166 -17.50 10.68 3.60
C ALA A 166 -17.66 10.87 5.12
N TYR A 167 -17.93 12.10 5.60
CA TYR A 167 -18.21 12.35 7.01
C TYR A 167 -19.56 11.78 7.46
N ASP A 168 -20.58 11.81 6.63
CA ASP A 168 -21.86 11.18 6.92
C ASP A 168 -21.72 9.66 7.11
N ALA A 169 -20.94 8.99 6.26
CA ALA A 169 -20.62 7.58 6.39
C ALA A 169 -19.82 7.30 7.68
N PHE A 170 -18.86 8.15 8.03
CA PHE A 170 -18.13 8.05 9.31
C PHE A 170 -19.05 8.14 10.51
N VAL A 171 -19.97 9.12 10.53
CA VAL A 171 -20.95 9.32 11.63
C VAL A 171 -21.90 8.13 11.74
N ALA A 172 -22.29 7.53 10.61
CA ALA A 172 -23.14 6.34 10.62
C ALA A 172 -22.46 5.13 11.28
N LEU A 173 -21.13 4.99 11.09
CA LEU A 173 -20.34 3.95 11.76
C LEU A 173 -20.07 4.26 13.24
N HIS A 174 -19.96 5.54 13.61
CA HIS A 174 -19.58 5.99 14.96
C HIS A 174 -20.54 7.05 15.50
N PRO A 175 -21.82 6.71 15.75
CA PRO A 175 -22.87 7.69 16.08
C PRO A 175 -22.68 8.41 17.44
N LEU A 176 -21.68 8.03 18.23
CA LEU A 176 -21.39 8.62 19.54
C LEU A 176 -20.06 9.41 19.59
N HIS A 177 -19.43 9.65 18.45
CA HIS A 177 -18.22 10.48 18.33
C HIS A 177 -18.55 11.94 17.98
#